data_8513897aa57c85899536270991afd89d
#
_entry.id   8513897aa57c85899536270991afd89d
#
_cell.length_a   1.000
_cell.length_b   1.000
_cell.length_c   1.000
_cell.angle_alpha   90.00
_cell.angle_beta   90.00
_cell.angle_gamma   90.00
#
_symmetry.space_group_name_H-M   'P 1'
#
loop_
_entity.id
_entity.type
_entity.pdbx_description
1 polymer ?
#
loop_
_entity_poly.entity_id
_entity_poly.type
_entity_poly.pdbx_seq_one_letter_code
_entity_poly.pdbx_strand_id
1 'polypeptide(L)'
;MRNYGVALFDEQDPEDAPHDDGEFAPPTPESFVQTALFFYGAMGCVALVWRMWTPGASILYPGAVPDTPISLVPALAAGIAVGLISLGLSELMTQFTQLGESLADTLGESLMGIGRAEAILLALASGIAEEMFFRGALQPAVGWFLASLIFGACHFLPRKELALWSLYAVGMGGVLGGLYLNTGHLIAPIAAHVVVNGVNLPRLARRAEERAASGAAPGPGSDDDD
;
A
#
# COMPACT_ATOMS: atom_id res chain seq x y z
N MET A 1 -13.27 55.33 59.68
CA MET A 1 -13.26 55.53 58.25
C MET A 1 -12.62 54.27 57.65
N ARG A 2 -13.42 53.38 56.97
CA ARG A 2 -12.93 52.15 56.33
C ARG A 2 -12.70 52.45 54.85
N ASN A 3 -11.43 52.33 54.42
CA ASN A 3 -11.09 52.38 53.03
C ASN A 3 -11.40 51.02 52.36
N TYR A 4 -12.33 51.01 51.46
CA TYR A 4 -12.55 49.90 50.56
C TYR A 4 -11.64 50.06 49.32
N GLY A 5 -10.59 49.24 49.24
CA GLY A 5 -9.79 49.13 48.06
C GLY A 5 -10.58 48.40 46.95
N VAL A 6 -10.79 49.06 45.85
CA VAL A 6 -11.36 48.48 44.61
C VAL A 6 -10.27 47.61 43.97
N ALA A 7 -10.52 46.30 43.90
CA ALA A 7 -9.69 45.39 43.10
C ALA A 7 -9.92 45.73 41.63
N LEU A 8 -8.87 46.21 40.94
CA LEU A 8 -8.83 46.34 39.50
C LEU A 8 -8.82 44.90 38.91
N PHE A 9 -9.81 44.63 38.11
CA PHE A 9 -9.81 43.41 37.26
C PHE A 9 -8.61 43.49 36.35
N ASP A 10 -7.75 42.48 36.43
CA ASP A 10 -6.65 42.26 35.49
C ASP A 10 -7.30 41.86 34.15
N GLU A 11 -7.30 42.77 33.21
CA GLU A 11 -7.80 42.57 31.88
C GLU A 11 -6.75 41.70 31.17
N GLN A 12 -6.97 40.38 31.17
CA GLN A 12 -6.13 39.46 30.40
C GLN A 12 -6.20 39.86 28.94
N ASP A 13 -5.03 40.22 28.40
CA ASP A 13 -4.83 40.60 27.02
C ASP A 13 -5.30 39.46 26.11
N PRO A 14 -6.21 39.66 25.15
CA PRO A 14 -6.69 38.60 24.25
C PRO A 14 -5.61 38.05 23.30
N GLU A 15 -4.39 38.62 23.33
CA GLU A 15 -3.26 38.13 22.55
C GLU A 15 -2.55 36.90 23.15
N ASP A 16 -2.81 36.56 24.40
CA ASP A 16 -2.21 35.38 25.08
C ASP A 16 -3.07 34.10 24.97
N ALA A 17 -4.08 34.07 24.12
CA ALA A 17 -4.73 32.84 23.77
C ALA A 17 -3.74 31.96 22.97
N PRO A 18 -3.49 30.69 23.38
CA PRO A 18 -2.63 29.82 22.59
C PRO A 18 -3.20 29.73 21.19
N HIS A 19 -2.44 30.21 20.21
CA HIS A 19 -2.73 29.97 18.80
C HIS A 19 -2.79 28.44 18.63
N ASP A 20 -3.96 27.93 18.41
CA ASP A 20 -4.18 26.57 17.93
C ASP A 20 -3.75 26.61 16.45
N ASP A 21 -2.47 26.42 16.21
CA ASP A 21 -1.88 26.49 14.87
C ASP A 21 -2.35 25.33 13.97
N GLY A 22 -3.35 24.59 14.36
CA GLY A 22 -3.99 23.56 13.55
C GLY A 22 -2.99 22.51 13.00
N GLU A 23 -1.86 22.34 13.70
CA GLU A 23 -0.84 21.37 13.30
C GLU A 23 -1.46 19.98 13.39
N PHE A 24 -1.84 19.45 12.23
CA PHE A 24 -2.37 18.10 12.14
C PHE A 24 -1.32 17.15 12.69
N ALA A 25 -1.59 16.59 13.87
CA ALA A 25 -0.73 15.54 14.42
C ALA A 25 -0.55 14.43 13.39
N PRO A 26 0.68 13.98 13.15
CA PRO A 26 0.92 12.89 12.19
C PRO A 26 0.06 11.67 12.56
N PRO A 27 -0.46 10.93 11.58
CA PRO A 27 -1.30 9.78 11.84
C PRO A 27 -0.54 8.75 12.68
N THR A 28 -1.21 8.24 13.72
CA THR A 28 -0.65 7.13 14.50
C THR A 28 -0.62 5.85 13.67
N PRO A 29 0.28 4.89 13.95
CA PRO A 29 0.30 3.59 13.26
C PRO A 29 -1.07 2.89 13.26
N GLU A 30 -1.78 2.97 14.36
CA GLU A 30 -3.14 2.39 14.48
C GLU A 30 -4.15 3.09 13.56
N SER A 31 -4.17 4.42 13.51
CA SER A 31 -5.07 5.17 12.62
C SER A 31 -4.73 4.95 11.15
N PHE A 32 -3.45 4.77 10.83
CA PHE A 32 -3.01 4.41 9.48
C PHE A 32 -3.56 3.04 9.07
N VAL A 33 -3.40 2.01 9.93
CA VAL A 33 -3.89 0.66 9.66
C VAL A 33 -5.42 0.66 9.47
N GLN A 34 -6.16 1.34 10.35
CA GLN A 34 -7.62 1.44 10.25
C GLN A 34 -8.06 2.11 8.95
N THR A 35 -7.41 3.22 8.59
CA THR A 35 -7.71 3.94 7.34
C THR A 35 -7.41 3.08 6.11
N ALA A 36 -6.27 2.39 6.10
CA ALA A 36 -5.90 1.49 5.02
C ALA A 36 -6.89 0.32 4.87
N LEU A 37 -7.29 -0.31 5.98
CA LEU A 37 -8.28 -1.39 5.95
C LEU A 37 -9.65 -0.90 5.45
N PHE A 38 -10.08 0.29 5.87
CA PHE A 38 -11.30 0.90 5.35
C PHE A 38 -11.21 1.16 3.84
N PHE A 39 -10.09 1.71 3.37
CA PHE A 39 -9.83 1.97 1.96
C PHE A 39 -9.87 0.67 1.13
N TYR A 40 -9.16 -0.38 1.56
CA TYR A 40 -9.17 -1.68 0.88
C TYR A 40 -10.55 -2.33 0.90
N GLY A 41 -11.27 -2.24 2.02
CA GLY A 41 -12.65 -2.70 2.12
C GLY A 41 -13.57 -1.99 1.12
N ALA A 42 -13.49 -0.67 1.05
CA ALA A 42 -14.24 0.13 0.10
C ALA A 42 -13.90 -0.22 -1.37
N MET A 43 -12.60 -0.39 -1.67
CA MET A 43 -12.13 -0.78 -3.00
C MET A 43 -12.67 -2.16 -3.42
N GLY A 44 -12.64 -3.14 -2.51
CA GLY A 44 -13.22 -4.46 -2.73
C GLY A 44 -14.73 -4.38 -2.99
N CYS A 45 -15.46 -3.56 -2.22
CA CYS A 45 -16.90 -3.32 -2.45
C CYS A 45 -17.15 -2.69 -3.83
N VAL A 46 -16.37 -1.69 -4.23
CA VAL A 46 -16.48 -1.08 -5.57
C VAL A 46 -16.26 -2.12 -6.66
N ALA A 47 -15.26 -2.99 -6.52
CA ALA A 47 -15.01 -4.06 -7.49
C ALA A 47 -16.21 -5.02 -7.60
N LEU A 48 -16.80 -5.42 -6.48
CA LEU A 48 -17.98 -6.29 -6.46
C LEU A 48 -19.18 -5.63 -7.14
N VAL A 49 -19.49 -4.38 -6.77
CA VAL A 49 -20.60 -3.63 -7.36
C VAL A 49 -20.40 -3.43 -8.86
N TRP A 50 -19.20 -3.10 -9.30
CA TRP A 50 -18.87 -2.98 -10.73
C TRP A 50 -19.17 -4.28 -11.47
N ARG A 51 -18.72 -5.42 -10.92
CA ARG A 51 -18.92 -6.73 -11.56
C ARG A 51 -20.37 -7.19 -11.54
N MET A 52 -21.17 -6.85 -10.54
CA MET A 52 -22.61 -7.14 -10.52
C MET A 52 -23.36 -6.48 -11.68
N TRP A 53 -22.90 -5.34 -12.16
CA TRP A 53 -23.52 -4.65 -13.30
C TRP A 53 -22.92 -5.03 -14.66
N THR A 54 -21.92 -5.91 -14.68
CA THR A 54 -21.33 -6.43 -15.92
C THR A 54 -21.92 -7.81 -16.22
N PRO A 55 -22.75 -7.96 -17.26
CA PRO A 55 -23.42 -9.24 -17.57
C PRO A 55 -22.45 -10.40 -17.77
N GLY A 56 -22.78 -11.56 -17.19
CA GLY A 56 -22.05 -12.80 -17.41
C GLY A 56 -20.70 -12.92 -16.72
N ALA A 57 -20.34 -11.98 -15.82
CA ALA A 57 -19.00 -11.92 -15.26
C ALA A 57 -18.96 -12.25 -13.76
N SER A 58 -18.30 -13.34 -13.41
CA SER A 58 -17.84 -13.59 -12.04
C SER A 58 -16.58 -12.78 -11.75
N ILE A 59 -16.42 -12.24 -10.53
CA ILE A 59 -15.20 -11.57 -10.13
C ILE A 59 -14.01 -12.54 -10.05
N LEU A 60 -14.28 -13.80 -9.69
CA LEU A 60 -13.25 -14.84 -9.57
C LEU A 60 -12.83 -15.43 -10.93
N TYR A 61 -13.75 -15.41 -11.90
CA TYR A 61 -13.57 -15.92 -13.26
C TYR A 61 -14.12 -14.92 -14.25
N PRO A 62 -13.53 -13.75 -14.40
CA PRO A 62 -14.04 -12.77 -15.34
C PRO A 62 -13.82 -13.26 -16.75
N GLY A 63 -14.90 -13.40 -17.51
CA GLY A 63 -15.02 -14.12 -18.79
C GLY A 63 -14.17 -13.65 -19.99
N ALA A 64 -13.00 -13.08 -19.77
CA ALA A 64 -12.08 -12.63 -20.83
C ALA A 64 -10.82 -13.49 -20.93
N VAL A 65 -10.82 -14.70 -20.39
CA VAL A 65 -9.61 -15.50 -20.22
C VAL A 65 -9.87 -16.93 -20.52
N PRO A 66 -8.85 -17.76 -20.77
CA PRO A 66 -8.99 -18.97 -21.55
C PRO A 66 -10.33 -19.67 -21.31
N ASP A 67 -10.98 -20.10 -22.35
CA ASP A 67 -12.31 -20.76 -22.32
C ASP A 67 -12.41 -21.87 -21.24
N THR A 68 -11.25 -22.34 -20.79
CA THR A 68 -11.07 -23.28 -19.68
C THR A 68 -10.00 -22.78 -18.72
N PRO A 69 -10.38 -22.19 -17.56
CA PRO A 69 -9.41 -21.88 -16.51
C PRO A 69 -8.70 -23.15 -16.03
N ILE A 70 -7.42 -23.04 -15.68
CA ILE A 70 -6.72 -24.18 -15.05
C ILE A 70 -7.36 -24.45 -13.66
N SER A 71 -7.16 -25.65 -13.11
CA SER A 71 -7.74 -25.95 -11.80
C SER A 71 -7.14 -25.08 -10.69
N LEU A 72 -7.88 -24.93 -9.58
CA LEU A 72 -7.55 -24.03 -8.47
C LEU A 72 -6.15 -24.26 -7.90
N VAL A 73 -5.74 -25.50 -7.70
CA VAL A 73 -4.46 -25.84 -7.06
C VAL A 73 -3.26 -25.41 -7.91
N PRO A 74 -3.17 -25.74 -9.22
CA PRO A 74 -2.11 -25.18 -10.08
C PRO A 74 -2.15 -23.65 -10.18
N ALA A 75 -3.32 -23.01 -10.19
CA ALA A 75 -3.41 -21.55 -10.22
C ALA A 75 -2.80 -20.92 -8.95
N LEU A 76 -3.14 -21.46 -7.78
CA LEU A 76 -2.57 -21.06 -6.50
C LEU A 76 -1.06 -21.28 -6.46
N ALA A 77 -0.59 -22.46 -6.92
CA ALA A 77 0.84 -22.77 -6.95
C ALA A 77 1.62 -21.81 -7.89
N ALA A 78 1.05 -21.50 -9.06
CA ALA A 78 1.63 -20.52 -9.98
C ALA A 78 1.73 -19.13 -9.33
N GLY A 79 0.68 -18.70 -8.61
CA GLY A 79 0.69 -17.45 -7.86
C GLY A 79 1.79 -17.42 -6.79
N ILE A 80 1.88 -18.45 -5.97
CA ILE A 80 2.93 -18.55 -4.95
C ILE A 80 4.33 -18.52 -5.60
N ALA A 81 4.54 -19.27 -6.68
CA ALA A 81 5.83 -19.30 -7.37
C ALA A 81 6.22 -17.91 -7.91
N VAL A 82 5.30 -17.20 -8.55
CA VAL A 82 5.52 -15.83 -9.04
C VAL A 82 5.82 -14.88 -7.87
N GLY A 83 5.09 -14.98 -6.76
CA GLY A 83 5.33 -14.19 -5.55
C GLY A 83 6.74 -14.43 -4.99
N LEU A 84 7.17 -15.68 -4.89
CA LEU A 84 8.52 -16.03 -4.39
C LEU A 84 9.64 -15.53 -5.34
N ILE A 85 9.44 -15.63 -6.64
CA ILE A 85 10.39 -15.07 -7.63
C ILE A 85 10.48 -13.55 -7.48
N SER A 86 9.34 -12.87 -7.34
CA SER A 86 9.30 -11.41 -7.15
C SER A 86 9.98 -10.99 -5.85
N LEU A 87 9.82 -11.75 -4.77
CA LEU A 87 10.55 -11.53 -3.51
C LEU A 87 12.05 -11.70 -3.70
N GLY A 88 12.49 -12.74 -4.39
CA GLY A 88 13.90 -12.94 -4.68
C GLY A 88 14.51 -11.78 -5.46
N LEU A 89 13.82 -11.27 -6.47
CA LEU A 89 14.25 -10.09 -7.24
C LEU A 89 14.28 -8.82 -6.38
N SER A 90 13.26 -8.59 -5.55
CA SER A 90 13.23 -7.47 -4.62
C SER A 90 14.39 -7.50 -3.63
N GLU A 91 14.69 -8.68 -3.06
CA GLU A 91 15.80 -8.87 -2.14
C GLU A 91 17.15 -8.61 -2.83
N LEU A 92 17.36 -9.14 -4.04
CA LEU A 92 18.56 -8.87 -4.83
C LEU A 92 18.72 -7.37 -5.12
N MET A 93 17.65 -6.68 -5.50
CA MET A 93 17.71 -5.23 -5.71
C MET A 93 18.12 -4.49 -4.43
N THR A 94 17.56 -4.85 -3.28
CA THR A 94 17.89 -4.22 -2.00
C THR A 94 19.34 -4.49 -1.58
N GLN A 95 19.86 -5.69 -1.81
CA GLN A 95 21.22 -6.06 -1.39
C GLN A 95 22.31 -5.53 -2.32
N PHE A 96 22.04 -5.43 -3.62
CA PHE A 96 23.07 -5.14 -4.62
C PHE A 96 22.96 -3.76 -5.25
N THR A 97 21.94 -2.95 -4.89
CA THR A 97 21.80 -1.61 -5.44
C THR A 97 21.46 -0.60 -4.36
N GLN A 98 22.14 0.56 -4.38
CA GLN A 98 21.83 1.69 -3.49
C GLN A 98 20.38 2.18 -3.66
N LEU A 99 19.88 2.10 -4.89
CA LEU A 99 18.51 2.50 -5.21
C LEU A 99 17.47 1.58 -4.56
N GLY A 100 17.70 0.27 -4.57
CA GLY A 100 16.84 -0.70 -3.89
C GLY A 100 16.89 -0.57 -2.37
N GLU A 101 18.08 -0.27 -1.82
CA GLU A 101 18.27 0.01 -0.40
C GLU A 101 17.51 1.27 0.03
N SER A 102 17.70 2.39 -0.68
CA SER A 102 17.01 3.66 -0.42
C SER A 102 15.49 3.51 -0.51
N LEU A 103 15.00 2.78 -1.52
CA LEU A 103 13.58 2.48 -1.65
C LEU A 103 13.04 1.69 -0.45
N ALA A 104 13.77 0.66 -0.01
CA ALA A 104 13.37 -0.15 1.15
C ALA A 104 13.33 0.69 2.44
N ASP A 105 14.28 1.61 2.62
CA ASP A 105 14.32 2.52 3.76
C ASP A 105 13.12 3.49 3.74
N THR A 106 12.90 4.16 2.61
CA THR A 106 11.77 5.11 2.47
C THR A 106 10.41 4.44 2.68
N LEU A 107 10.21 3.25 2.11
CA LEU A 107 8.96 2.50 2.33
C LEU A 107 8.83 2.01 3.77
N GLY A 108 9.96 1.62 4.40
CA GLY A 108 9.99 1.19 5.79
C GLY A 108 9.58 2.30 6.75
N GLU A 109 10.03 3.52 6.53
CA GLU A 109 9.67 4.69 7.34
C GLU A 109 8.15 4.89 7.41
N SER A 110 7.44 4.68 6.30
CA SER A 110 5.98 4.77 6.24
C SER A 110 5.26 3.67 7.04
N LEU A 111 5.98 2.61 7.42
CA LEU A 111 5.47 1.45 8.17
C LEU A 111 5.99 1.42 9.61
N MET A 112 6.70 2.48 10.05
CA MET A 112 7.27 2.52 11.39
C MET A 112 6.18 2.40 12.47
N GLY A 113 6.42 1.53 13.46
CA GLY A 113 5.47 1.27 14.54
C GLY A 113 4.31 0.33 14.18
N ILE A 114 4.25 -0.18 12.96
CA ILE A 114 3.24 -1.18 12.56
C ILE A 114 3.70 -2.57 13.00
N GLY A 115 2.90 -3.22 13.84
CA GLY A 115 3.18 -4.56 14.32
C GLY A 115 3.12 -5.62 13.22
N ARG A 116 3.79 -6.76 13.44
CA ARG A 116 3.83 -7.85 12.44
C ARG A 116 2.43 -8.36 12.05
N ALA A 117 1.52 -8.45 13.01
CA ALA A 117 0.15 -8.92 12.74
C ALA A 117 -0.62 -7.93 11.86
N GLU A 118 -0.47 -6.64 12.13
CA GLU A 118 -1.06 -5.56 11.34
C GLU A 118 -0.49 -5.52 9.92
N ALA A 119 0.83 -5.67 9.77
CA ALA A 119 1.48 -5.75 8.47
C ALA A 119 0.97 -6.95 7.64
N ILE A 120 0.76 -8.12 8.26
CA ILE A 120 0.16 -9.28 7.59
C ILE A 120 -1.30 -9.00 7.22
N LEU A 121 -2.07 -8.36 8.10
CA LEU A 121 -3.44 -7.99 7.82
C LEU A 121 -3.55 -7.02 6.64
N LEU A 122 -2.67 -6.02 6.59
CA LEU A 122 -2.56 -5.10 5.45
C LEU A 122 -2.17 -5.82 4.16
N ALA A 123 -1.26 -6.79 4.22
CA ALA A 123 -0.87 -7.60 3.07
C ALA A 123 -2.04 -8.43 2.50
N LEU A 124 -2.85 -9.00 3.38
CA LEU A 124 -4.06 -9.73 2.98
C LEU A 124 -5.10 -8.78 2.38
N ALA A 125 -5.37 -7.67 3.07
CA ALA A 125 -6.38 -6.70 2.64
C ALA A 125 -6.00 -6.08 1.28
N SER A 126 -4.75 -5.62 1.12
CA SER A 126 -4.27 -5.05 -0.16
C SER A 126 -4.28 -6.09 -1.27
N GLY A 127 -3.66 -7.26 -1.04
CA GLY A 127 -3.54 -8.30 -2.06
C GLY A 127 -4.89 -8.82 -2.56
N ILE A 128 -5.90 -8.88 -1.71
CA ILE A 128 -7.25 -9.30 -2.10
C ILE A 128 -7.98 -8.15 -2.81
N ALA A 129 -8.06 -6.98 -2.19
CA ALA A 129 -8.87 -5.88 -2.69
C ALA A 129 -8.33 -5.30 -4.00
N GLU A 130 -7.01 -5.13 -4.10
CA GLU A 130 -6.38 -4.63 -5.32
C GLU A 130 -6.54 -5.61 -6.48
N GLU A 131 -6.35 -6.91 -6.26
CA GLU A 131 -6.54 -7.87 -7.34
C GLU A 131 -8.01 -7.99 -7.77
N MET A 132 -8.95 -7.91 -6.81
CA MET A 132 -10.38 -7.82 -7.15
C MET A 132 -10.68 -6.60 -8.02
N PHE A 133 -10.12 -5.45 -7.69
CA PHE A 133 -10.37 -4.22 -8.43
C PHE A 133 -9.64 -4.22 -9.77
N PHE A 134 -8.30 -4.40 -9.77
CA PHE A 134 -7.49 -4.25 -10.98
C PHE A 134 -7.66 -5.41 -11.95
N ARG A 135 -7.66 -6.67 -11.48
CA ARG A 135 -7.76 -7.86 -12.35
C ARG A 135 -9.19 -8.35 -12.50
N GLY A 136 -9.95 -8.30 -11.39
CA GLY A 136 -11.34 -8.74 -11.39
C GLY A 136 -12.30 -7.79 -12.11
N ALA A 137 -12.13 -6.46 -11.99
CA ALA A 137 -13.05 -5.47 -12.54
C ALA A 137 -12.44 -4.62 -13.66
N LEU A 138 -11.29 -3.98 -13.43
CA LEU A 138 -10.71 -3.00 -14.36
C LEU A 138 -10.11 -3.66 -15.60
N GLN A 139 -9.26 -4.68 -15.43
CA GLN A 139 -8.56 -5.33 -16.56
C GLN A 139 -9.51 -5.91 -17.61
N PRO A 140 -10.63 -6.55 -17.26
CA PRO A 140 -11.63 -6.94 -18.27
C PRO A 140 -12.26 -5.77 -19.03
N ALA A 141 -12.33 -4.58 -18.41
CA ALA A 141 -12.94 -3.40 -19.03
C ALA A 141 -11.98 -2.64 -19.96
N VAL A 142 -10.70 -2.50 -19.57
CA VAL A 142 -9.72 -1.64 -20.28
C VAL A 142 -8.56 -2.41 -20.92
N GLY A 143 -8.47 -3.71 -20.69
CA GLY A 143 -7.39 -4.57 -21.16
C GLY A 143 -6.17 -4.60 -20.23
N TRP A 144 -5.35 -5.62 -20.44
CA TRP A 144 -4.18 -5.92 -19.60
C TRP A 144 -3.18 -4.77 -19.49
N PHE A 145 -2.82 -4.18 -20.64
CA PHE A 145 -1.78 -3.15 -20.69
C PHE A 145 -2.20 -1.89 -19.93
N LEU A 146 -3.40 -1.36 -20.21
CA LEU A 146 -3.88 -0.13 -19.58
C LEU A 146 -4.16 -0.33 -18.09
N ALA A 147 -4.70 -1.49 -17.70
CA ALA A 147 -4.88 -1.82 -16.29
C ALA A 147 -3.55 -1.86 -15.52
N SER A 148 -2.46 -2.36 -16.15
CA SER A 148 -1.12 -2.38 -15.55
C SER A 148 -0.53 -0.98 -15.40
N LEU A 149 -0.73 -0.10 -16.37
CA LEU A 149 -0.30 1.30 -16.29
C LEU A 149 -1.06 2.05 -15.19
N ILE A 150 -2.38 1.86 -15.10
CA ILE A 150 -3.20 2.48 -14.05
C ILE A 150 -2.77 1.96 -12.67
N PHE A 151 -2.50 0.67 -12.53
CA PHE A 151 -1.98 0.08 -11.30
C PHE A 151 -0.68 0.78 -10.85
N GLY A 152 0.29 0.93 -11.75
CA GLY A 152 1.52 1.65 -11.46
C GLY A 152 1.31 3.14 -11.16
N ALA A 153 0.39 3.80 -11.87
CA ALA A 153 0.05 5.20 -11.63
C ALA A 153 -0.58 5.41 -10.23
N CYS A 154 -1.39 4.47 -9.75
CA CYS A 154 -1.94 4.51 -8.39
C CYS A 154 -0.86 4.33 -7.29
N HIS A 155 0.32 3.83 -7.66
CA HIS A 155 1.49 3.69 -6.76
C HIS A 155 2.49 4.85 -6.93
N PHE A 156 2.14 5.86 -7.72
CA PHE A 156 2.99 7.04 -7.89
C PHE A 156 2.95 7.89 -6.63
N LEU A 157 4.13 8.14 -6.07
CA LEU A 157 4.35 9.10 -5.01
C LEU A 157 5.30 10.19 -5.54
N PRO A 158 5.03 11.49 -5.28
CA PRO A 158 5.78 12.60 -5.87
C PRO A 158 7.16 12.82 -5.20
N ARG A 159 7.89 11.73 -4.98
CA ARG A 159 9.29 11.71 -4.49
C ARG A 159 10.16 11.02 -5.52
N LYS A 160 11.32 11.59 -5.83
CA LYS A 160 12.23 11.05 -6.86
C LYS A 160 12.69 9.62 -6.52
N GLU A 161 12.91 9.34 -5.25
CA GLU A 161 13.32 8.05 -4.71
C GLU A 161 12.26 6.97 -4.96
N LEU A 162 10.99 7.36 -5.00
CA LEU A 162 9.85 6.47 -5.22
C LEU A 162 9.45 6.30 -6.69
N ALA A 163 10.12 6.97 -7.63
CA ALA A 163 9.88 6.76 -9.07
C ALA A 163 10.13 5.29 -9.47
N LEU A 164 11.16 4.65 -8.88
CA LEU A 164 11.44 3.24 -9.09
C LEU A 164 10.31 2.35 -8.55
N TRP A 165 9.70 2.73 -7.43
CA TRP A 165 8.54 2.03 -6.89
C TRP A 165 7.37 2.02 -7.87
N SER A 166 7.06 3.15 -8.49
CA SER A 166 6.00 3.24 -9.49
C SER A 166 6.32 2.39 -10.74
N LEU A 167 7.58 2.40 -11.19
CA LEU A 167 8.01 1.56 -12.30
C LEU A 167 7.93 0.06 -11.95
N TYR A 168 8.37 -0.31 -10.75
CA TYR A 168 8.21 -1.67 -10.24
C TYR A 168 6.73 -2.07 -10.17
N ALA A 169 5.85 -1.17 -9.72
CA ALA A 169 4.42 -1.41 -9.67
C ALA A 169 3.80 -1.61 -11.05
N VAL A 170 4.22 -0.85 -12.09
CA VAL A 170 3.80 -1.10 -13.48
C VAL A 170 4.24 -2.50 -13.93
N GLY A 171 5.49 -2.88 -13.66
CA GLY A 171 6.01 -4.21 -13.98
C GLY A 171 5.22 -5.32 -13.28
N MET A 172 4.99 -5.18 -11.98
CA MET A 172 4.15 -6.12 -11.21
C MET A 172 2.71 -6.12 -11.69
N GLY A 173 2.18 -4.97 -12.10
CA GLY A 173 0.89 -4.85 -12.77
C GLY A 173 0.78 -5.76 -13.99
N GLY A 174 1.81 -5.73 -14.83
CA GLY A 174 1.94 -6.59 -16.00
C GLY A 174 2.04 -8.08 -15.64
N VAL A 175 2.89 -8.41 -14.66
CA VAL A 175 3.10 -9.80 -14.21
C VAL A 175 1.81 -10.39 -13.62
N LEU A 176 1.16 -9.70 -12.69
CA LEU A 176 -0.07 -10.16 -12.03
C LEU A 176 -1.24 -10.23 -13.03
N GLY A 177 -1.34 -9.23 -13.93
CA GLY A 177 -2.34 -9.25 -14.99
C GLY A 177 -2.12 -10.37 -16.01
N GLY A 178 -0.86 -10.64 -16.38
CA GLY A 178 -0.49 -11.77 -17.23
C GLY A 178 -0.75 -13.13 -16.55
N LEU A 179 -0.44 -13.22 -15.25
CA LEU A 179 -0.73 -14.42 -14.46
C LEU A 179 -2.24 -14.72 -14.43
N TYR A 180 -3.08 -13.68 -14.24
CA TYR A 180 -4.51 -13.80 -14.34
C TYR A 180 -4.96 -14.26 -15.74
N LEU A 181 -4.41 -13.67 -16.84
CA LEU A 181 -4.73 -14.07 -18.20
C LEU A 181 -4.39 -15.52 -18.51
N ASN A 182 -3.26 -16.03 -18.00
CA ASN A 182 -2.81 -17.39 -18.28
C ASN A 182 -3.49 -18.46 -17.45
N THR A 183 -3.95 -18.11 -16.23
CA THR A 183 -4.57 -19.08 -15.33
C THR A 183 -6.09 -19.08 -15.39
N GLY A 184 -6.69 -17.96 -15.79
CA GLY A 184 -8.14 -17.76 -15.73
C GLY A 184 -8.70 -17.64 -14.31
N HIS A 185 -7.84 -17.56 -13.29
CA HIS A 185 -8.20 -17.53 -11.89
C HIS A 185 -7.67 -16.30 -11.17
N LEU A 186 -8.53 -15.54 -10.50
CA LEU A 186 -8.13 -14.41 -9.67
C LEU A 186 -7.28 -14.84 -8.46
N ILE A 187 -7.42 -16.08 -8.00
CA ILE A 187 -6.62 -16.62 -6.88
C ILE A 187 -5.09 -16.59 -7.18
N ALA A 188 -4.70 -16.72 -8.44
CA ALA A 188 -3.29 -16.73 -8.80
C ALA A 188 -2.61 -15.37 -8.54
N PRO A 189 -3.07 -14.24 -9.08
CA PRO A 189 -2.50 -12.95 -8.75
C PRO A 189 -2.72 -12.55 -7.28
N ILE A 190 -3.84 -12.91 -6.63
CA ILE A 190 -4.03 -12.70 -5.19
C ILE A 190 -2.92 -13.41 -4.40
N ALA A 191 -2.65 -14.68 -4.69
CA ALA A 191 -1.62 -15.43 -3.98
C ALA A 191 -0.23 -14.82 -4.16
N ALA A 192 0.11 -14.41 -5.39
CA ALA A 192 1.39 -13.74 -5.67
C ALA A 192 1.52 -12.43 -4.90
N HIS A 193 0.49 -11.59 -4.92
CA HIS A 193 0.47 -10.30 -4.25
C HIS A 193 0.56 -10.45 -2.71
N VAL A 194 -0.25 -11.34 -2.15
CA VAL A 194 -0.23 -11.63 -0.70
C VAL A 194 1.12 -12.19 -0.25
N VAL A 195 1.76 -13.05 -1.05
CA VAL A 195 3.11 -13.55 -0.74
C VAL A 195 4.13 -12.40 -0.74
N VAL A 196 4.11 -11.52 -1.73
CA VAL A 196 5.02 -10.38 -1.81
C VAL A 196 4.81 -9.44 -0.62
N ASN A 197 3.59 -8.97 -0.40
CA ASN A 197 3.30 -8.03 0.67
C ASN A 197 3.41 -8.66 2.06
N GLY A 198 3.00 -9.92 2.22
CA GLY A 198 3.06 -10.64 3.50
C GLY A 198 4.48 -10.88 4.02
N VAL A 199 5.47 -10.86 3.13
CA VAL A 199 6.89 -10.92 3.50
C VAL A 199 7.50 -9.53 3.57
N ASN A 200 7.25 -8.66 2.58
CA ASN A 200 7.91 -7.35 2.51
C ASN A 200 7.42 -6.38 3.58
N LEU A 201 6.10 -6.24 3.83
CA LEU A 201 5.61 -5.26 4.80
C LEU A 201 6.17 -5.50 6.21
N PRO A 202 6.14 -6.74 6.79
CA PRO A 202 6.76 -6.97 8.09
C PRO A 202 8.28 -6.77 8.11
N ARG A 203 8.97 -7.04 6.99
CA ARG A 203 10.43 -6.84 6.89
C ARG A 203 10.78 -5.36 6.86
N LEU A 204 10.05 -4.56 6.08
CA LEU A 204 10.25 -3.12 5.94
C LEU A 204 9.97 -2.41 7.27
N ALA A 205 8.86 -2.73 7.95
CA ALA A 205 8.55 -2.19 9.27
C ALA A 205 9.68 -2.47 10.27
N ARG A 206 10.14 -3.71 10.37
CA ARG A 206 11.25 -4.10 11.24
C ARG A 206 12.55 -3.38 10.88
N ARG A 207 12.88 -3.24 9.59
CA ARG A 207 14.08 -2.53 9.13
C ARG A 207 14.07 -1.07 9.59
N ALA A 208 12.93 -0.40 9.51
CA ALA A 208 12.77 0.97 9.98
C ALA A 208 12.99 1.08 11.50
N GLU A 209 12.44 0.16 12.29
CA GLU A 209 12.66 0.11 13.74
C GLU A 209 14.13 -0.12 14.10
N GLU A 210 14.81 -1.06 13.42
CA GLU A 210 16.22 -1.37 13.63
C GLU A 210 17.13 -0.16 13.31
N ARG A 211 16.81 0.59 12.23
CA ARG A 211 17.53 1.83 11.87
C ARG A 211 17.30 2.93 12.90
N ALA A 212 16.08 3.15 13.32
CA ALA A 212 15.74 4.14 14.35
C ALA A 212 16.47 3.83 15.67
N ALA A 213 16.51 2.56 16.07
CA ALA A 213 17.21 2.12 17.28
C ALA A 213 18.74 2.27 17.19
N SER A 214 19.33 2.17 16.00
CA SER A 214 20.78 2.32 15.76
C SER A 214 21.24 3.79 15.66
N GLY A 215 20.32 4.76 15.67
CA GLY A 215 20.61 6.17 15.46
C GLY A 215 21.13 6.50 14.05
N ALA A 216 20.90 5.61 13.09
CA ALA A 216 21.23 5.86 11.70
C ALA A 216 20.36 7.02 11.18
N ALA A 217 20.98 7.98 10.49
CA ALA A 217 20.29 9.12 9.90
C ALA A 217 19.10 8.65 9.02
N PRO A 218 18.02 9.45 8.94
CA PRO A 218 16.94 9.21 7.98
C PRO A 218 17.50 8.98 6.58
N GLY A 219 16.83 8.13 5.80
CA GLY A 219 17.24 7.86 4.42
C GLY A 219 17.31 9.16 3.61
N PRO A 220 18.10 9.22 2.51
CA PRO A 220 18.22 10.40 1.68
C PRO A 220 16.84 10.79 1.11
N GLY A 221 16.24 11.85 1.61
CA GLY A 221 14.92 12.35 1.17
C GLY A 221 14.09 13.06 2.24
N SER A 222 14.53 13.13 3.48
CA SER A 222 13.78 13.79 4.57
C SER A 222 14.10 15.29 4.76
N ASP A 223 15.10 15.86 4.09
CA ASP A 223 15.64 17.19 4.42
C ASP A 223 15.51 18.26 3.33
N ASP A 224 14.78 18.03 2.24
CA ASP A 224 14.74 18.98 1.11
C ASP A 224 13.38 19.70 0.90
N ASP A 225 12.61 19.94 1.95
CA ASP A 225 11.44 20.83 1.91
C ASP A 225 11.64 22.00 2.91
N ASP A 226 12.65 22.89 2.66
CA ASP A 226 12.72 24.25 3.15
C ASP A 226 12.61 25.26 1.99
#